data_6ca75e797de51be31caee5a58fed363c
#
_entry.id   6ca75e797de51be31caee5a58fed363c
#
_cell.length_a   1.000
_cell.length_b   1.000
_cell.length_c   1.000
_cell.angle_alpha   90.00
_cell.angle_beta   90.00
_cell.angle_gamma   90.00
#
_symmetry.space_group_name_H-M   'P 1'
#
loop_
_entity.id
_entity.type
_entity.pdbx_description
1 polymer ?
#
loop_
_entity_poly.entity_id
_entity_poly.type
_entity_poly.pdbx_seq_one_letter_code
_entity_poly.pdbx_strand_id
1 'polypeptide(L)'
;MLDYIRDAAEIYRQSFATIRAEADLSRFPGDVARVVVRLIHTCGQVDVAEHVAFSDDVVAKAHAALAAGAPVLCDSSMVAAGITKSRLPADNEVVSLVADARAAELAQKLGSTRSAAAVDLWADRLGGAVLAIGNAPTALFRLLELIDDGAPTPAAVLGGPVGFVGSAQSKQELIDRPRGMAYLLVKGRRGGSAMAAAAVNAIASDTE
;
A
#
# COMPACT_ATOMS: atom_id res chain seq x y z
N MET A 1 -20.78 30.52 -17.55
CA MET A 1 -20.72 29.10 -17.07
C MET A 1 -19.27 28.70 -17.16
N LEU A 2 -18.72 28.05 -16.13
CA LEU A 2 -17.32 27.58 -16.20
C LEU A 2 -17.22 26.44 -17.21
N ASP A 3 -16.14 26.46 -18.01
CA ASP A 3 -15.82 25.42 -18.99
C ASP A 3 -14.94 24.36 -18.34
N TYR A 4 -15.46 23.13 -18.20
CA TYR A 4 -14.72 21.97 -17.67
C TYR A 4 -15.38 20.67 -18.12
N ILE A 5 -14.60 19.59 -18.17
CA ILE A 5 -15.10 18.25 -18.50
C ILE A 5 -15.99 17.75 -17.36
N ARG A 6 -17.21 17.30 -17.68
CA ARG A 6 -18.19 16.82 -16.69
C ARG A 6 -18.38 15.30 -16.70
N ASP A 7 -17.90 14.66 -17.75
CA ASP A 7 -17.93 13.20 -17.87
C ASP A 7 -16.77 12.59 -17.08
N ALA A 8 -17.10 11.81 -16.04
CA ALA A 8 -16.11 11.21 -15.16
C ALA A 8 -15.20 10.20 -15.88
N ALA A 9 -15.75 9.40 -16.81
CA ALA A 9 -14.96 8.43 -17.57
C ALA A 9 -13.97 9.15 -18.49
N GLU A 10 -14.40 10.25 -19.12
CA GLU A 10 -13.53 11.07 -19.96
C GLU A 10 -12.41 11.74 -19.14
N ILE A 11 -12.69 12.22 -17.92
CA ILE A 11 -11.67 12.76 -17.02
C ILE A 11 -10.61 11.70 -16.71
N TYR A 12 -11.02 10.47 -16.34
CA TYR A 12 -10.08 9.38 -16.09
C TYR A 12 -9.26 9.04 -17.32
N ARG A 13 -9.90 8.89 -18.48
CA ARG A 13 -9.23 8.57 -19.74
C ARG A 13 -8.16 9.61 -20.10
N GLN A 14 -8.49 10.90 -20.02
CA GLN A 14 -7.54 11.99 -20.28
C GLN A 14 -6.40 12.02 -19.26
N SER A 15 -6.73 11.88 -17.97
CA SER A 15 -5.73 11.87 -16.90
C SER A 15 -4.71 10.74 -17.12
N PHE A 16 -5.17 9.53 -17.37
CA PHE A 16 -4.26 8.40 -17.58
C PHE A 16 -3.46 8.50 -18.88
N ALA A 17 -4.06 9.04 -19.96
CA ALA A 17 -3.35 9.30 -21.22
C ALA A 17 -2.23 10.33 -21.01
N THR A 18 -2.51 11.43 -20.28
CA THR A 18 -1.51 12.46 -19.94
C THR A 18 -0.38 11.87 -19.11
N ILE A 19 -0.71 11.11 -18.05
CA ILE A 19 0.30 10.47 -17.20
C ILE A 19 1.22 9.54 -18.03
N ARG A 20 0.63 8.73 -18.91
CA ARG A 20 1.43 7.83 -19.78
C ARG A 20 2.29 8.57 -20.79
N ALA A 21 1.91 9.76 -21.19
CA ALA A 21 2.70 10.61 -22.10
C ALA A 21 3.86 11.33 -21.37
N GLU A 22 3.70 11.63 -20.09
CA GLU A 22 4.67 12.43 -19.33
C GLU A 22 5.61 11.58 -18.46
N ALA A 23 5.15 10.42 -17.95
CA ALA A 23 5.94 9.58 -17.07
C ALA A 23 6.85 8.62 -17.86
N ASP A 24 8.10 8.46 -17.40
CA ASP A 24 8.93 7.36 -17.84
C ASP A 24 8.51 6.05 -17.14
N LEU A 25 7.79 5.23 -17.89
CA LEU A 25 7.30 3.93 -17.44
C LEU A 25 8.13 2.76 -18.00
N SER A 26 9.20 3.02 -18.73
CA SER A 26 9.98 2.03 -19.50
C SER A 26 10.59 0.91 -18.65
N ARG A 27 10.89 1.19 -17.38
CA ARG A 27 11.47 0.23 -16.43
C ARG A 27 10.45 -0.69 -15.74
N PHE A 28 9.16 -0.46 -15.96
CA PHE A 28 8.11 -1.22 -15.28
C PHE A 28 7.50 -2.29 -16.21
N PRO A 29 7.33 -3.54 -15.74
CA PRO A 29 6.41 -4.48 -16.38
C PRO A 29 5.01 -3.88 -16.50
N GLY A 30 4.23 -4.31 -17.49
CA GLY A 30 2.96 -3.67 -17.82
C GLY A 30 1.94 -3.64 -16.67
N ASP A 31 1.90 -4.67 -15.85
CA ASP A 31 1.07 -4.77 -14.65
C ASP A 31 1.52 -3.78 -13.55
N VAL A 32 2.83 -3.67 -13.31
CA VAL A 32 3.39 -2.68 -12.37
C VAL A 32 3.20 -1.26 -12.89
N ALA A 33 3.40 -1.04 -14.22
CA ALA A 33 3.19 0.28 -14.84
C ALA A 33 1.75 0.79 -14.60
N ARG A 34 0.74 -0.08 -14.67
CA ARG A 34 -0.66 0.25 -14.36
C ARG A 34 -0.82 0.75 -12.91
N VAL A 35 -0.17 0.08 -11.95
CA VAL A 35 -0.18 0.53 -10.54
C VAL A 35 0.51 1.90 -10.41
N VAL A 36 1.66 2.09 -11.05
CA VAL A 36 2.41 3.36 -11.03
C VAL A 36 1.59 4.51 -11.61
N VAL A 37 0.90 4.31 -12.73
CA VAL A 37 -0.02 5.31 -13.30
C VAL A 37 -1.10 5.71 -12.30
N ARG A 38 -1.67 4.74 -11.58
CA ARG A 38 -2.66 5.01 -10.52
C ARG A 38 -2.06 5.79 -9.34
N LEU A 39 -0.82 5.50 -8.94
CA LEU A 39 -0.12 6.26 -7.91
C LEU A 39 0.09 7.71 -8.34
N ILE A 40 0.57 7.94 -9.56
CA ILE A 40 0.75 9.28 -10.13
C ILE A 40 -0.57 10.04 -10.18
N HIS A 41 -1.64 9.40 -10.69
CA HIS A 41 -2.98 9.99 -10.71
C HIS A 41 -3.44 10.44 -9.32
N THR A 42 -3.13 9.64 -8.29
CA THR A 42 -3.56 9.90 -6.91
C THR A 42 -2.87 11.10 -6.28
N CYS A 43 -1.59 11.33 -6.62
CA CYS A 43 -0.81 12.42 -6.00
C CYS A 43 -0.54 13.61 -6.94
N GLY A 44 -0.81 13.47 -8.25
CA GLY A 44 -0.54 14.52 -9.25
C GLY A 44 0.94 14.78 -9.50
N GLN A 45 1.82 13.82 -9.21
CA GLN A 45 3.27 13.97 -9.29
C GLN A 45 3.88 12.89 -10.20
N VAL A 46 4.26 13.26 -11.42
CA VAL A 46 4.82 12.34 -12.44
C VAL A 46 6.13 11.73 -11.98
N ASP A 47 6.97 12.49 -11.28
CA ASP A 47 8.28 12.07 -10.78
C ASP A 47 8.20 10.99 -9.68
N VAL A 48 7.01 10.64 -9.18
CA VAL A 48 6.82 9.47 -8.29
C VAL A 48 7.31 8.18 -8.96
N ALA A 49 7.22 8.06 -10.28
CA ALA A 49 7.72 6.92 -11.03
C ALA A 49 9.19 6.59 -10.70
N GLU A 50 10.05 7.59 -10.53
CA GLU A 50 11.47 7.41 -10.20
C GLU A 50 11.70 6.81 -8.80
N HIS A 51 10.73 6.98 -7.93
CA HIS A 51 10.79 6.58 -6.52
C HIS A 51 10.10 5.25 -6.22
N VAL A 52 9.43 4.62 -7.17
CA VAL A 52 8.80 3.31 -6.94
C VAL A 52 9.86 2.22 -6.87
N ALA A 53 9.81 1.39 -5.83
CA ALA A 53 10.53 0.13 -5.73
C ALA A 53 9.54 -1.02 -5.64
N PHE A 54 9.83 -2.13 -6.29
CA PHE A 54 8.92 -3.27 -6.36
C PHE A 54 9.68 -4.58 -6.51
N SER A 55 9.08 -5.68 -6.07
CA SER A 55 9.50 -7.03 -6.43
C SER A 55 8.75 -7.49 -7.69
N ASP A 56 9.40 -8.29 -8.54
CA ASP A 56 8.89 -8.67 -9.87
C ASP A 56 7.51 -9.37 -9.82
N ASP A 57 7.21 -10.03 -8.71
CA ASP A 57 6.00 -10.84 -8.51
C ASP A 57 4.89 -10.15 -7.69
N VAL A 58 5.09 -8.87 -7.30
CA VAL A 58 4.20 -8.20 -6.34
C VAL A 58 2.75 -8.11 -6.82
N VAL A 59 2.54 -7.75 -8.08
CA VAL A 59 1.18 -7.59 -8.62
C VAL A 59 0.49 -8.94 -8.69
N ALA A 60 1.18 -9.97 -9.20
CA ALA A 60 0.63 -11.32 -9.31
C ALA A 60 0.29 -11.91 -7.93
N LYS A 61 1.20 -11.79 -6.95
CA LYS A 61 0.98 -12.30 -5.58
C LYS A 61 -0.15 -11.57 -4.86
N ALA A 62 -0.16 -10.23 -4.92
CA ALA A 62 -1.21 -9.45 -4.28
C ALA A 62 -2.58 -9.71 -4.92
N HIS A 63 -2.66 -9.76 -6.26
CA HIS A 63 -3.91 -10.07 -6.96
C HIS A 63 -4.42 -11.48 -6.63
N ALA A 64 -3.54 -12.50 -6.66
CA ALA A 64 -3.90 -13.87 -6.31
C ALA A 64 -4.42 -13.98 -4.86
N ALA A 65 -3.76 -13.31 -3.92
CA ALA A 65 -4.21 -13.27 -2.52
C ALA A 65 -5.59 -12.61 -2.39
N LEU A 66 -5.80 -11.46 -3.03
CA LEU A 66 -7.11 -10.78 -3.04
C LEU A 66 -8.18 -11.66 -3.67
N ALA A 67 -7.91 -12.30 -4.80
CA ALA A 67 -8.85 -13.21 -5.46
C ALA A 67 -9.21 -14.44 -4.59
N ALA A 68 -8.28 -14.87 -3.74
CA ALA A 68 -8.52 -15.95 -2.76
C ALA A 68 -9.26 -15.48 -1.49
N GLY A 69 -9.67 -14.21 -1.41
CA GLY A 69 -10.39 -13.66 -0.25
C GLY A 69 -9.49 -13.21 0.91
N ALA A 70 -8.17 -13.08 0.70
CA ALA A 70 -7.26 -12.60 1.74
C ALA A 70 -7.67 -11.23 2.28
N PRO A 71 -7.49 -10.96 3.58
CA PRO A 71 -7.79 -9.66 4.15
C PRO A 71 -6.78 -8.60 3.68
N VAL A 72 -7.22 -7.34 3.64
CA VAL A 72 -6.35 -6.17 3.50
C VAL A 72 -6.15 -5.55 4.88
N LEU A 73 -4.92 -5.62 5.40
CA LEU A 73 -4.56 -5.07 6.71
C LEU A 73 -3.92 -3.69 6.52
N CYS A 74 -4.49 -2.69 7.17
CA CYS A 74 -4.16 -1.28 6.99
C CYS A 74 -3.55 -0.67 8.25
N ASP A 75 -2.45 0.06 8.13
CA ASP A 75 -1.79 0.73 9.25
C ASP A 75 -2.55 1.95 9.78
N SER A 76 -3.56 2.41 9.06
CA SER A 76 -4.41 3.52 9.50
C SER A 76 -5.84 3.40 8.97
N SER A 77 -6.79 4.01 9.67
CA SER A 77 -8.19 4.09 9.23
C SER A 77 -8.34 4.87 7.92
N MET A 78 -7.44 5.82 7.64
CA MET A 78 -7.43 6.59 6.40
C MET A 78 -7.08 5.69 5.20
N VAL A 79 -6.12 4.78 5.33
CA VAL A 79 -5.82 3.78 4.30
C VAL A 79 -7.03 2.89 4.05
N ALA A 80 -7.62 2.36 5.12
CA ALA A 80 -8.79 1.48 5.01
C ALA A 80 -9.99 2.19 4.32
N ALA A 81 -10.23 3.45 4.66
CA ALA A 81 -11.28 4.27 4.05
C ALA A 81 -11.04 4.59 2.57
N GLY A 82 -9.77 4.63 2.13
CA GLY A 82 -9.40 4.88 0.73
C GLY A 82 -9.54 3.66 -0.19
N ILE A 83 -9.70 2.46 0.38
CA ILE A 83 -9.88 1.23 -0.41
C ILE A 83 -11.32 1.11 -0.87
N THR A 84 -11.49 1.02 -2.19
CA THR A 84 -12.80 0.91 -2.83
C THR A 84 -13.27 -0.54 -2.79
N LYS A 85 -14.17 -0.87 -1.85
CA LYS A 85 -14.66 -2.24 -1.63
C LYS A 85 -15.22 -2.90 -2.89
N SER A 86 -15.91 -2.15 -3.76
CA SER A 86 -16.47 -2.66 -5.01
C SER A 86 -15.42 -3.06 -6.06
N ARG A 87 -14.15 -2.74 -5.85
CA ARG A 87 -13.03 -3.17 -6.70
C ARG A 87 -12.38 -4.47 -6.20
N LEU A 88 -12.63 -4.85 -4.95
CA LEU A 88 -12.07 -6.07 -4.39
C LEU A 88 -12.72 -7.29 -5.06
N PRO A 89 -11.91 -8.28 -5.50
CA PRO A 89 -12.42 -9.38 -6.33
C PRO A 89 -13.21 -10.46 -5.56
N ALA A 90 -13.13 -10.42 -4.24
CA ALA A 90 -13.84 -11.33 -3.35
C ALA A 90 -14.39 -10.52 -2.16
N ASP A 91 -14.99 -11.22 -1.18
CA ASP A 91 -15.49 -10.60 0.05
C ASP A 91 -14.34 -10.31 1.02
N ASN A 92 -13.34 -9.55 0.54
CA ASN A 92 -12.12 -9.24 1.26
C ASN A 92 -12.42 -8.29 2.42
N GLU A 93 -12.03 -8.70 3.63
CA GLU A 93 -12.11 -7.82 4.78
C GLU A 93 -11.02 -6.74 4.72
N VAL A 94 -11.40 -5.46 4.91
CA VAL A 94 -10.47 -4.33 5.01
C VAL A 94 -10.40 -3.89 6.46
N VAL A 95 -9.24 -4.07 7.09
CA VAL A 95 -9.07 -3.96 8.54
C VAL A 95 -8.03 -2.92 8.90
N SER A 96 -8.39 -2.01 9.81
CA SER A 96 -7.44 -1.16 10.53
C SER A 96 -7.72 -1.26 12.03
N LEU A 97 -6.71 -1.65 12.80
CA LEU A 97 -6.80 -1.81 14.24
C LEU A 97 -6.15 -0.66 15.03
N VAL A 98 -5.75 0.43 14.37
CA VAL A 98 -5.09 1.58 15.02
C VAL A 98 -6.00 2.29 16.05
N ALA A 99 -7.32 2.23 15.87
CA ALA A 99 -8.32 2.80 16.78
C ALA A 99 -8.84 1.78 17.81
N ASP A 100 -8.44 0.52 17.75
CA ASP A 100 -8.81 -0.50 18.72
C ASP A 100 -8.22 -0.15 20.11
N ALA A 101 -9.02 -0.30 21.16
CA ALA A 101 -8.57 -0.02 22.53
C ALA A 101 -7.35 -0.86 22.91
N ARG A 102 -7.30 -2.12 22.47
CA ARG A 102 -6.17 -3.02 22.69
C ARG A 102 -4.85 -2.47 22.11
N ALA A 103 -4.90 -1.77 20.98
CA ALA A 103 -3.71 -1.15 20.38
C ALA A 103 -3.16 -0.02 21.27
N ALA A 104 -4.03 0.76 21.92
CA ALA A 104 -3.60 1.81 22.84
C ALA A 104 -2.96 1.22 24.11
N GLU A 105 -3.59 0.20 24.70
CA GLU A 105 -3.06 -0.48 25.89
C GLU A 105 -1.72 -1.18 25.61
N LEU A 106 -1.63 -1.86 24.47
CA LEU A 106 -0.41 -2.56 24.06
C LEU A 106 0.73 -1.57 23.76
N ALA A 107 0.42 -0.44 23.11
CA ALA A 107 1.40 0.62 22.86
C ALA A 107 2.04 1.14 24.16
N GLN A 108 1.25 1.33 25.20
CA GLN A 108 1.75 1.73 26.53
C GLN A 108 2.66 0.66 27.13
N LYS A 109 2.25 -0.61 27.07
CA LYS A 109 3.05 -1.75 27.58
C LYS A 109 4.39 -1.90 26.87
N LEU A 110 4.39 -1.69 25.54
CA LEU A 110 5.58 -1.85 24.71
C LEU A 110 6.44 -0.58 24.65
N GLY A 111 6.02 0.54 25.19
CA GLY A 111 6.69 1.83 25.03
C GLY A 111 6.79 2.27 23.58
N SER A 112 5.79 1.94 22.75
CA SER A 112 5.78 2.14 21.31
C SER A 112 4.57 2.94 20.83
N THR A 113 4.39 3.07 19.51
CA THR A 113 3.24 3.78 18.93
C THR A 113 2.02 2.86 18.80
N ARG A 114 0.82 3.44 18.76
CA ARG A 114 -0.42 2.68 18.48
C ARG A 114 -0.38 1.97 17.13
N SER A 115 0.26 2.59 16.13
CA SER A 115 0.39 1.97 14.81
C SER A 115 1.27 0.73 14.82
N ALA A 116 2.38 0.74 15.58
CA ALA A 116 3.21 -0.46 15.78
C ALA A 116 2.43 -1.53 16.56
N ALA A 117 1.82 -1.16 17.69
CA ALA A 117 1.04 -2.10 18.49
C ALA A 117 -0.17 -2.70 17.74
N ALA A 118 -0.77 -1.94 16.81
CA ALA A 118 -1.84 -2.47 15.95
C ALA A 118 -1.35 -3.59 15.03
N VAL A 119 -0.07 -3.57 14.63
CA VAL A 119 0.53 -4.66 13.83
C VAL A 119 0.64 -5.96 14.62
N ASP A 120 0.94 -5.89 15.91
CA ASP A 120 0.91 -7.08 16.78
C ASP A 120 -0.48 -7.74 16.83
N LEU A 121 -1.54 -6.94 16.71
CA LEU A 121 -2.92 -7.44 16.68
C LEU A 121 -3.31 -8.11 15.36
N TRP A 122 -2.44 -8.05 14.33
CA TRP A 122 -2.67 -8.76 13.07
C TRP A 122 -2.26 -10.24 13.11
N ALA A 123 -1.54 -10.68 14.14
CA ALA A 123 -0.81 -11.95 14.22
C ALA A 123 -1.48 -13.13 13.51
N ASP A 124 -2.73 -13.45 13.87
CA ASP A 124 -3.47 -14.60 13.32
C ASP A 124 -3.95 -14.39 11.87
N ARG A 125 -3.85 -13.17 11.35
CA ARG A 125 -4.35 -12.74 10.04
C ARG A 125 -3.24 -12.37 9.06
N LEU A 126 -1.98 -12.36 9.52
CA LEU A 126 -0.84 -11.86 8.76
C LEU A 126 -0.48 -12.77 7.58
N GLY A 127 -0.55 -14.09 7.80
CA GLY A 127 -0.19 -15.08 6.78
C GLY A 127 -1.01 -14.95 5.51
N GLY A 128 -0.37 -14.65 4.38
CA GLY A 128 -1.02 -14.48 3.09
C GLY A 128 -1.86 -13.21 2.92
N ALA A 129 -1.95 -12.34 3.91
CA ALA A 129 -2.67 -11.07 3.81
C ALA A 129 -2.00 -10.09 2.82
N VAL A 130 -2.77 -9.15 2.31
CA VAL A 130 -2.24 -7.97 1.61
C VAL A 130 -2.15 -6.81 2.58
N LEU A 131 -0.95 -6.25 2.76
CA LEU A 131 -0.73 -5.14 3.67
C LEU A 131 -0.71 -3.82 2.93
N ALA A 132 -1.48 -2.86 3.42
CA ALA A 132 -1.50 -1.49 2.93
C ALA A 132 -0.94 -0.56 4.02
N ILE A 133 0.35 -0.21 3.90
CA ILE A 133 1.06 0.62 4.89
C ILE A 133 1.36 1.97 4.26
N GLY A 134 0.64 3.02 4.66
CA GLY A 134 0.73 4.35 4.07
C GLY A 134 1.00 5.47 5.07
N ASN A 135 0.89 5.22 6.36
CA ASN A 135 0.94 6.27 7.36
C ASN A 135 2.18 6.18 8.27
N ALA A 136 2.39 5.04 8.94
CA ALA A 136 3.31 4.97 10.06
C ALA A 136 4.58 4.16 9.76
N PRO A 137 5.78 4.78 9.75
CA PRO A 137 7.04 4.04 9.66
C PRO A 137 7.20 2.97 10.74
N THR A 138 6.69 3.24 11.94
CA THR A 138 6.73 2.30 13.07
C THR A 138 5.89 1.05 12.85
N ALA A 139 4.81 1.12 12.07
CA ALA A 139 4.05 -0.06 11.66
C ALA A 139 4.88 -0.94 10.72
N LEU A 140 5.60 -0.34 9.76
CA LEU A 140 6.45 -1.09 8.86
C LEU A 140 7.64 -1.73 9.60
N PHE A 141 8.33 -0.99 10.47
CA PHE A 141 9.39 -1.56 11.30
C PHE A 141 8.88 -2.73 12.14
N ARG A 142 7.72 -2.56 12.81
CA ARG A 142 7.16 -3.63 13.64
C ARG A 142 6.80 -4.88 12.85
N LEU A 143 6.28 -4.71 11.63
CA LEU A 143 6.05 -5.82 10.72
C LEU A 143 7.35 -6.59 10.45
N LEU A 144 8.44 -5.88 10.12
CA LEU A 144 9.73 -6.50 9.81
C LEU A 144 10.29 -7.27 11.01
N GLU A 145 10.19 -6.71 12.22
CA GLU A 145 10.55 -7.39 13.47
C GLU A 145 9.74 -8.68 13.67
N LEU A 146 8.42 -8.63 13.51
CA LEU A 146 7.57 -9.81 13.67
C LEU A 146 7.93 -10.92 12.67
N ILE A 147 8.24 -10.57 11.43
CA ILE A 147 8.67 -11.55 10.43
C ILE A 147 10.05 -12.13 10.80
N ASP A 148 10.97 -11.31 11.29
CA ASP A 148 12.29 -11.79 11.79
C ASP A 148 12.13 -12.71 13.01
N ASP A 149 11.09 -12.51 13.83
CA ASP A 149 10.71 -13.34 14.98
C ASP A 149 9.91 -14.60 14.57
N GLY A 150 9.69 -14.84 13.27
CA GLY A 150 9.04 -16.05 12.74
C GLY A 150 7.52 -15.94 12.54
N ALA A 151 6.96 -14.75 12.54
CA ALA A 151 5.54 -14.58 12.17
C ALA A 151 5.29 -15.00 10.70
N PRO A 152 4.06 -15.45 10.36
CA PRO A 152 3.70 -15.80 9.00
C PRO A 152 3.86 -14.62 8.04
N THR A 153 4.43 -14.85 6.85
CA THR A 153 4.65 -13.79 5.86
C THR A 153 3.35 -13.39 5.15
N PRO A 154 3.09 -12.08 4.96
CA PRO A 154 2.03 -11.59 4.09
C PRO A 154 2.33 -11.87 2.62
N ALA A 155 1.31 -11.87 1.79
CA ALA A 155 1.45 -12.02 0.34
C ALA A 155 2.16 -10.82 -0.30
N ALA A 156 1.83 -9.61 0.17
CA ALA A 156 2.45 -8.38 -0.34
C ALA A 156 2.35 -7.23 0.66
N VAL A 157 3.31 -6.28 0.56
CA VAL A 157 3.32 -4.99 1.27
C VAL A 157 3.24 -3.87 0.23
N LEU A 158 2.19 -3.06 0.29
CA LEU A 158 1.86 -2.03 -0.69
C LEU A 158 1.87 -0.62 -0.09
N GLY A 159 2.39 0.35 -0.85
CA GLY A 159 2.31 1.77 -0.55
C GLY A 159 3.60 2.39 -0.04
N GLY A 160 3.77 2.45 1.23
CA GLY A 160 4.90 3.03 1.95
C GLY A 160 4.51 4.23 2.81
N PRO A 161 4.96 4.25 4.07
CA PRO A 161 4.68 5.36 4.97
C PRO A 161 5.29 6.67 4.47
N VAL A 162 4.61 7.77 4.76
CA VAL A 162 5.08 9.13 4.47
C VAL A 162 5.75 9.72 5.71
N GLY A 163 6.75 10.60 5.53
CA GLY A 163 7.26 11.41 6.64
C GLY A 163 8.76 11.59 6.67
N PHE A 164 9.22 12.25 7.75
CA PHE A 164 10.58 12.71 7.92
C PHE A 164 11.41 11.85 8.88
N VAL A 165 10.75 11.07 9.75
CA VAL A 165 11.42 10.23 10.76
C VAL A 165 11.06 8.78 10.50
N GLY A 166 12.04 7.96 10.15
CA GLY A 166 11.88 6.53 9.91
C GLY A 166 11.23 6.12 8.58
N SER A 167 10.60 7.04 7.84
CA SER A 167 9.89 6.71 6.59
C SER A 167 10.82 6.13 5.52
N ALA A 168 11.92 6.82 5.21
CA ALA A 168 12.89 6.32 4.25
C ALA A 168 13.56 5.03 4.72
N GLN A 169 13.92 4.99 6.00
CA GLN A 169 14.66 3.88 6.60
C GLN A 169 13.84 2.60 6.64
N SER A 170 12.58 2.66 7.07
CA SER A 170 11.72 1.46 7.15
C SER A 170 11.47 0.83 5.78
N LYS A 171 11.29 1.64 4.76
CA LYS A 171 11.12 1.17 3.38
C LYS A 171 12.41 0.61 2.80
N GLN A 172 13.55 1.27 3.06
CA GLN A 172 14.84 0.78 2.61
C GLN A 172 15.16 -0.57 3.24
N GLU A 173 14.87 -0.76 4.54
CA GLU A 173 15.06 -2.04 5.22
C GLU A 173 14.24 -3.18 4.57
N LEU A 174 12.99 -2.90 4.17
CA LEU A 174 12.20 -3.90 3.44
C LEU A 174 12.78 -4.19 2.05
N ILE A 175 13.26 -3.17 1.34
CA ILE A 175 13.85 -3.33 -0.01
C ILE A 175 15.14 -4.15 0.05
N ASP A 176 16.01 -3.84 1.01
CA ASP A 176 17.32 -4.50 1.15
C ASP A 176 17.17 -5.94 1.67
N ARG A 177 16.18 -6.19 2.52
CA ARG A 177 15.91 -7.49 3.14
C ARG A 177 14.41 -7.82 3.08
N PRO A 178 13.89 -8.31 1.94
CA PRO A 178 12.45 -8.54 1.75
C PRO A 178 11.84 -9.66 2.60
N ARG A 179 12.63 -10.52 3.20
CA ARG A 179 12.18 -11.65 4.07
C ARG A 179 11.14 -12.55 3.38
N GLY A 180 11.23 -12.69 2.05
CA GLY A 180 10.28 -13.46 1.25
C GLY A 180 8.96 -12.74 0.91
N MET A 181 8.76 -11.52 1.41
CA MET A 181 7.59 -10.71 1.09
C MET A 181 7.71 -10.04 -0.28
N ALA A 182 6.63 -10.06 -1.07
CA ALA A 182 6.53 -9.19 -2.23
C ALA A 182 6.20 -7.75 -1.79
N TYR A 183 6.68 -6.75 -2.53
CA TYR A 183 6.45 -5.36 -2.17
C TYR A 183 6.35 -4.43 -3.37
N LEU A 184 5.56 -3.35 -3.22
CA LEU A 184 5.55 -2.17 -4.09
C LEU A 184 5.45 -0.93 -3.21
N LEU A 185 6.52 -0.13 -3.20
CA LEU A 185 6.70 0.99 -2.27
C LEU A 185 7.14 2.25 -2.99
N VAL A 186 6.75 3.42 -2.46
CA VAL A 186 7.32 4.71 -2.85
C VAL A 186 8.46 5.04 -1.89
N LYS A 187 9.70 5.08 -2.39
CA LYS A 187 10.93 5.32 -1.61
C LYS A 187 11.01 6.71 -0.96
N GLY A 188 11.96 6.86 -0.05
CA GLY A 188 12.28 8.14 0.58
C GLY A 188 11.18 8.62 1.54
N ARG A 189 10.93 9.92 1.58
CA ARG A 189 9.92 10.55 2.45
C ARG A 189 8.51 10.50 1.87
N ARG A 190 8.38 10.19 0.57
CA ARG A 190 7.12 10.13 -0.17
C ARG A 190 6.34 8.86 0.18
N GLY A 191 5.05 8.91 -0.01
CA GLY A 191 4.12 7.85 0.32
C GLY A 191 2.80 8.45 0.79
N GLY A 192 2.11 7.73 1.65
CA GLY A 192 0.89 8.22 2.28
C GLY A 192 -0.31 7.31 2.10
N SER A 193 -1.33 7.52 2.93
CA SER A 193 -2.53 6.68 2.97
C SER A 193 -3.24 6.59 1.63
N ALA A 194 -3.32 7.70 0.89
CA ALA A 194 -3.96 7.73 -0.43
C ALA A 194 -3.20 6.85 -1.45
N MET A 195 -1.86 6.90 -1.44
CA MET A 195 -1.03 6.07 -2.33
C MET A 195 -1.12 4.59 -1.98
N ALA A 196 -1.11 4.23 -0.68
CA ALA A 196 -1.26 2.84 -0.25
C ALA A 196 -2.62 2.26 -0.67
N ALA A 197 -3.70 3.00 -0.46
CA ALA A 197 -5.03 2.61 -0.92
C ALA A 197 -5.12 2.52 -2.45
N ALA A 198 -4.48 3.46 -3.17
CA ALA A 198 -4.44 3.45 -4.63
C ALA A 198 -3.71 2.22 -5.20
N ALA A 199 -2.63 1.78 -4.56
CA ALA A 199 -1.93 0.56 -4.96
C ALA A 199 -2.83 -0.67 -4.82
N VAL A 200 -3.55 -0.81 -3.69
CA VAL A 200 -4.55 -1.88 -3.50
C VAL A 200 -5.63 -1.80 -4.57
N ASN A 201 -6.24 -0.63 -4.78
CA ASN A 201 -7.32 -0.42 -5.75
C ASN A 201 -6.89 -0.73 -7.19
N ALA A 202 -5.61 -0.47 -7.54
CA ALA A 202 -5.07 -0.75 -8.87
C ALA A 202 -4.81 -2.25 -9.10
N ILE A 203 -4.45 -2.99 -8.04
CA ILE A 203 -4.17 -4.43 -8.13
C ILE A 203 -5.47 -5.24 -8.02
N ALA A 204 -6.44 -4.76 -7.24
CA ALA A 204 -7.70 -5.46 -7.00
C ALA A 204 -8.59 -5.60 -8.24
N SER A 205 -8.42 -4.76 -9.27
CA SER A 205 -9.26 -4.76 -10.47
C SER A 205 -8.44 -4.49 -11.71
N ASP A 206 -8.73 -5.21 -12.80
CA ASP A 206 -8.10 -5.01 -14.11
C ASP A 206 -8.63 -3.77 -14.84
N THR A 207 -9.73 -3.18 -14.39
CA THR A 207 -10.26 -1.93 -14.94
C THR A 207 -9.52 -0.72 -14.37
N GLU A 208 -9.03 0.13 -15.26
CA GLU A 208 -8.46 1.44 -14.90
C GLU A 208 -9.51 2.43 -14.45
#